data_3c0941c463f803e0aede016baef5992a
#
_entry.id   3c0941c463f803e0aede016baef5992a
#
_cell.length_a   1.000
_cell.length_b   1.000
_cell.length_c   1.000
_cell.angle_alpha   90.00
_cell.angle_beta   90.00
_cell.angle_gamma   90.00
#
_symmetry.space_group_name_H-M   'P 1'
#
loop_
_entity.id
_entity.type
_entity.pdbx_description
1 polymer ?
#
loop_
_entity_poly.entity_id
_entity_poly.type
_entity_poly.pdbx_seq_one_letter_code
_entity_poly.pdbx_strand_id
1 'polypeptide(L)'
;MIYELKDTEKVFRLFNDWQETLIYSCLQKVMGEIFVTNTDSPKSAMAYVGCFAFYAGEPDKELVRKKPKGFVIMVPQNKAWEDCIEECFPEAKKVTRYAIKKDTQFDSDYLKSVVMGLPEGYELKEIDEKIYDMCLPDPVTRDFVSAFGSKEKYLEIGRGMVILKSGRIVAGASSFTRYNEGIEIEVDTVEEERRKGLAQVVCSALILRCLEEGLYPSWDAQNMNSVHLAEKLGYEFDHEYTAYEVSDHMFL
;
A
#
# COMPACT_ATOMS: atom_id res chain seq x y z
N MET A 1 -27.56 1.51 7.23
CA MET A 1 -27.30 1.96 5.84
C MET A 1 -25.92 2.61 5.81
N ILE A 2 -25.10 2.31 4.79
CA ILE A 2 -23.71 2.81 4.69
C ILE A 2 -23.65 3.95 3.68
N TYR A 3 -22.97 5.02 4.07
CA TYR A 3 -22.79 6.23 3.27
C TYR A 3 -21.30 6.51 3.03
N GLU A 4 -20.96 6.99 1.84
CA GLU A 4 -19.66 7.59 1.59
C GLU A 4 -19.61 8.98 2.23
N LEU A 5 -18.61 9.24 3.06
CA LEU A 5 -18.45 10.51 3.78
C LEU A 5 -17.57 11.47 2.98
N LYS A 6 -18.17 12.57 2.50
CA LYS A 6 -17.41 13.61 1.75
C LYS A 6 -16.66 14.58 2.67
N ASP A 7 -17.18 14.85 3.86
CA ASP A 7 -16.54 15.67 4.89
C ASP A 7 -15.74 14.79 5.84
N THR A 8 -14.52 14.45 5.43
CA THR A 8 -13.65 13.51 6.15
C THR A 8 -13.14 14.03 7.49
N GLU A 9 -13.21 15.35 7.75
CA GLU A 9 -12.79 15.95 9.04
C GLU A 9 -13.61 15.40 10.22
N LYS A 10 -14.88 15.03 9.98
CA LYS A 10 -15.77 14.44 10.99
C LYS A 10 -15.26 13.16 11.62
N VAL A 11 -14.38 12.44 10.93
CA VAL A 11 -13.84 11.14 11.39
C VAL A 11 -12.35 11.19 11.76
N PHE A 12 -11.68 12.33 11.64
CA PHE A 12 -10.26 12.44 11.99
C PHE A 12 -9.97 11.89 13.38
N ARG A 13 -10.83 12.20 14.36
CA ARG A 13 -10.65 11.73 15.74
C ARG A 13 -10.74 10.20 15.89
N LEU A 14 -11.44 9.50 14.99
CA LEU A 14 -11.55 8.05 15.03
C LEU A 14 -10.24 7.38 14.61
N PHE A 15 -9.44 8.05 13.77
CA PHE A 15 -8.17 7.55 13.24
C PHE A 15 -6.94 8.23 13.86
N ASN A 16 -7.10 9.12 14.86
CA ASN A 16 -6.11 10.11 15.29
C ASN A 16 -4.75 9.53 15.72
N ASP A 17 -4.74 8.33 16.32
CA ASP A 17 -3.51 7.70 16.82
C ASP A 17 -2.98 6.60 15.88
N TRP A 18 -3.54 6.51 14.67
CA TRP A 18 -3.22 5.44 13.73
C TRP A 18 -2.34 5.95 12.60
N GLN A 19 -1.04 5.67 12.68
CA GLN A 19 -0.04 6.14 11.72
C GLN A 19 0.03 5.29 10.44
N GLU A 20 -1.13 5.10 9.77
CA GLU A 20 -1.23 4.37 8.51
C GLU A 20 -1.44 5.33 7.33
N THR A 21 -0.50 5.35 6.40
CA THR A 21 -0.50 6.31 5.28
C THR A 21 -1.63 6.06 4.28
N LEU A 22 -2.14 4.82 4.22
CA LEU A 22 -3.33 4.49 3.44
C LEU A 22 -4.58 5.20 4.00
N ILE A 23 -4.68 5.31 5.33
CA ILE A 23 -5.74 6.09 5.98
C ILE A 23 -5.61 7.57 5.62
N TYR A 24 -4.39 8.12 5.63
CA TYR A 24 -4.15 9.52 5.24
C TYR A 24 -4.57 9.78 3.80
N SER A 25 -4.31 8.86 2.88
CA SER A 25 -4.77 8.94 1.49
C SER A 25 -6.28 9.14 1.39
N CYS A 26 -7.08 8.39 2.18
CA CYS A 26 -8.54 8.50 2.24
C CYS A 26 -8.99 9.81 2.91
N LEU A 27 -8.41 10.15 4.07
CA LEU A 27 -8.77 11.35 4.83
C LEU A 27 -8.46 12.65 4.06
N GLN A 28 -7.34 12.68 3.33
CA GLN A 28 -6.93 13.80 2.49
C GLN A 28 -7.64 13.81 1.12
N LYS A 29 -8.44 12.79 0.80
CA LYS A 29 -9.18 12.65 -0.48
C LYS A 29 -8.26 12.58 -1.70
N VAL A 30 -7.05 12.11 -1.55
CA VAL A 30 -6.11 11.89 -2.66
C VAL A 30 -6.48 10.60 -3.39
N MET A 31 -6.66 9.50 -2.64
CA MET A 31 -7.14 8.22 -3.15
C MET A 31 -8.00 7.54 -2.08
N GLY A 32 -8.91 6.67 -2.54
CA GLY A 32 -9.80 5.91 -1.66
C GLY A 32 -10.98 6.71 -1.14
N GLU A 33 -11.79 6.09 -0.29
CA GLU A 33 -13.03 6.64 0.25
C GLU A 33 -13.14 6.36 1.76
N ILE A 34 -13.94 7.19 2.42
CA ILE A 34 -14.38 6.97 3.81
C ILE A 34 -15.86 6.58 3.81
N PHE A 35 -16.20 5.49 4.48
CA PHE A 35 -17.57 5.03 4.69
C PHE A 35 -17.97 5.09 6.15
N VAL A 36 -19.24 5.48 6.41
CA VAL A 36 -19.82 5.63 7.75
C VAL A 36 -21.25 5.14 7.78
N THR A 37 -21.79 4.87 8.97
CA THR A 37 -23.21 4.55 9.17
C THR A 37 -24.06 5.79 9.50
N ASN A 38 -23.42 6.92 9.85
CA ASN A 38 -24.06 8.21 10.12
C ASN A 38 -23.17 9.34 9.63
N THR A 39 -23.67 10.22 8.77
CA THR A 39 -22.92 11.32 8.18
C THR A 39 -22.82 12.58 9.06
N ASP A 40 -23.72 12.73 10.03
CA ASP A 40 -23.78 13.94 10.89
C ASP A 40 -22.84 13.81 12.10
N SER A 41 -22.87 12.66 12.76
CA SER A 41 -22.06 12.35 13.93
C SER A 41 -21.55 10.91 13.85
N PRO A 42 -20.57 10.62 12.98
CA PRO A 42 -20.05 9.26 12.81
C PRO A 42 -19.32 8.79 14.07
N LYS A 43 -19.69 7.59 14.53
CA LYS A 43 -19.02 6.88 15.63
C LYS A 43 -18.16 5.73 15.15
N SER A 44 -18.40 5.30 13.92
CA SER A 44 -17.71 4.21 13.24
C SER A 44 -17.36 4.65 11.84
N ALA A 45 -16.16 4.31 11.38
CA ALA A 45 -15.70 4.62 10.03
C ALA A 45 -14.90 3.47 9.44
N MET A 46 -14.96 3.35 8.11
CA MET A 46 -14.09 2.51 7.31
C MET A 46 -13.35 3.39 6.30
N ALA A 47 -12.02 3.40 6.35
CA ALA A 47 -11.18 3.95 5.28
C ALA A 47 -10.85 2.83 4.30
N TYR A 48 -11.19 3.01 3.02
CA TYR A 48 -10.97 2.00 1.98
C TYR A 48 -10.15 2.57 0.83
N VAL A 49 -9.02 1.92 0.53
CA VAL A 49 -8.16 2.26 -0.61
C VAL A 49 -7.45 1.03 -1.15
N GLY A 50 -7.40 0.89 -2.47
CA GLY A 50 -6.83 -0.29 -3.12
C GLY A 50 -7.58 -1.56 -2.70
N CYS A 51 -6.92 -2.47 -2.01
CA CYS A 51 -7.52 -3.66 -1.40
C CYS A 51 -7.57 -3.59 0.14
N PHE A 52 -7.31 -2.45 0.78
CA PHE A 52 -7.30 -2.31 2.23
C PHE A 52 -8.54 -1.61 2.75
N ALA A 53 -9.10 -2.15 3.85
CA ALA A 53 -10.20 -1.57 4.60
C ALA A 53 -9.81 -1.45 6.08
N PHE A 54 -9.65 -0.22 6.57
CA PHE A 54 -9.30 0.10 7.96
C PHE A 54 -10.55 0.51 8.73
N TYR A 55 -10.80 -0.15 9.85
CA TYR A 55 -12.01 0.04 10.66
C TYR A 55 -11.69 0.74 11.97
N ALA A 56 -12.33 1.87 12.24
CA ALA A 56 -12.09 2.70 13.42
C ALA A 56 -13.37 3.12 14.15
N GLY A 57 -13.25 3.42 15.45
CA GLY A 57 -14.35 3.82 16.32
C GLY A 57 -15.12 2.64 16.91
N GLU A 58 -16.44 2.77 17.08
CA GLU A 58 -17.31 1.72 17.62
C GLU A 58 -17.51 0.62 16.57
N PRO A 59 -17.36 -0.70 16.89
CA PRO A 59 -17.57 -1.78 15.94
C PRO A 59 -18.98 -1.78 15.35
N ASP A 60 -19.07 -1.94 14.03
CA ASP A 60 -20.31 -1.95 13.27
C ASP A 60 -20.30 -3.02 12.18
N LYS A 61 -21.20 -4.01 12.32
CA LYS A 61 -21.32 -5.14 11.39
C LYS A 61 -21.77 -4.74 9.99
N GLU A 62 -22.53 -3.64 9.84
CA GLU A 62 -22.93 -3.17 8.51
C GLU A 62 -21.73 -2.62 7.74
N LEU A 63 -20.81 -1.90 8.42
CA LEU A 63 -19.55 -1.45 7.81
C LEU A 63 -18.68 -2.63 7.39
N VAL A 64 -18.50 -3.63 8.26
CA VAL A 64 -17.71 -4.82 7.93
C VAL A 64 -18.31 -5.57 6.73
N ARG A 65 -19.64 -5.78 6.68
CA ARG A 65 -20.32 -6.45 5.57
C ARG A 65 -20.36 -5.62 4.27
N LYS A 66 -20.08 -4.32 4.33
CA LYS A 66 -19.96 -3.46 3.17
C LYS A 66 -18.72 -3.78 2.31
N LYS A 67 -17.92 -4.75 2.73
CA LYS A 67 -16.72 -5.21 2.00
C LYS A 67 -16.85 -5.02 0.47
N PRO A 68 -15.92 -4.34 -0.19
CA PRO A 68 -15.85 -4.28 -1.65
C PRO A 68 -15.74 -5.69 -2.26
N LYS A 69 -16.11 -5.84 -3.53
CA LYS A 69 -15.98 -7.10 -4.26
C LYS A 69 -14.50 -7.49 -4.41
N GLY A 70 -14.24 -8.78 -4.46
CA GLY A 70 -12.91 -9.34 -4.65
C GLY A 70 -12.14 -9.53 -3.36
N PHE A 71 -10.82 -9.47 -3.45
CA PHE A 71 -9.91 -9.61 -2.32
C PHE A 71 -9.82 -8.31 -1.52
N VAL A 72 -9.94 -8.41 -0.18
CA VAL A 72 -9.81 -7.27 0.74
C VAL A 72 -8.99 -7.68 1.95
N ILE A 73 -8.08 -6.82 2.36
CA ILE A 73 -7.34 -6.90 3.62
C ILE A 73 -8.06 -5.98 4.62
N MET A 74 -8.72 -6.58 5.60
CA MET A 74 -9.44 -5.88 6.65
C MET A 74 -8.50 -5.64 7.84
N VAL A 75 -8.33 -4.39 8.25
CA VAL A 75 -7.45 -4.01 9.34
C VAL A 75 -8.27 -3.42 10.49
N PRO A 76 -8.37 -4.15 11.62
CA PRO A 76 -9.11 -3.69 12.79
C PRO A 76 -8.27 -2.71 13.62
N GLN A 77 -8.87 -1.64 14.14
CA GLN A 77 -8.19 -0.72 15.07
C GLN A 77 -7.90 -1.36 16.43
N ASN A 78 -8.74 -2.32 16.86
CA ASN A 78 -8.64 -2.93 18.18
C ASN A 78 -9.35 -4.29 18.21
N LYS A 79 -9.26 -4.98 19.37
CA LYS A 79 -9.84 -6.31 19.57
C LYS A 79 -11.34 -6.37 19.31
N ALA A 80 -12.11 -5.34 19.63
CA ALA A 80 -13.54 -5.33 19.40
C ALA A 80 -13.90 -5.33 17.91
N TRP A 81 -13.08 -4.68 17.06
CA TRP A 81 -13.18 -4.78 15.61
C TRP A 81 -12.72 -6.14 15.07
N GLU A 82 -11.69 -6.77 15.69
CA GLU A 82 -11.31 -8.15 15.32
C GLU A 82 -12.51 -9.09 15.52
N ASP A 83 -13.14 -9.05 16.70
CA ASP A 83 -14.30 -9.89 17.02
C ASP A 83 -15.46 -9.64 16.05
N CYS A 84 -15.69 -8.38 15.67
CA CYS A 84 -16.73 -8.00 14.71
C CYS A 84 -16.42 -8.56 13.30
N ILE A 85 -15.17 -8.53 12.85
CA ILE A 85 -14.73 -9.10 11.56
C ILE A 85 -14.87 -10.62 11.58
N GLU A 86 -14.38 -11.31 12.63
CA GLU A 86 -14.48 -12.76 12.80
C GLU A 86 -15.93 -13.25 12.82
N GLU A 87 -16.83 -12.46 13.44
CA GLU A 87 -18.27 -12.76 13.47
C GLU A 87 -18.96 -12.58 12.11
N CYS A 88 -18.54 -11.58 11.32
CA CYS A 88 -19.09 -11.31 9.99
C CYS A 88 -18.52 -12.23 8.91
N PHE A 89 -17.26 -12.63 9.05
CA PHE A 89 -16.50 -13.45 8.11
C PHE A 89 -15.74 -14.56 8.84
N PRO A 90 -16.41 -15.63 9.31
CA PRO A 90 -15.76 -16.71 10.06
C PRO A 90 -14.62 -17.40 9.32
N GLU A 91 -14.67 -17.39 7.98
CA GLU A 91 -13.64 -18.00 7.11
C GLU A 91 -12.50 -17.03 6.74
N ALA A 92 -12.50 -15.81 7.29
CA ALA A 92 -11.44 -14.84 7.03
C ALA A 92 -10.09 -15.38 7.53
N LYS A 93 -9.07 -15.29 6.68
CA LYS A 93 -7.73 -15.71 7.06
C LYS A 93 -7.06 -14.64 7.89
N LYS A 94 -6.90 -14.89 9.19
CA LYS A 94 -6.14 -14.02 10.08
C LYS A 94 -4.66 -14.06 9.72
N VAL A 95 -4.05 -12.90 9.54
CA VAL A 95 -2.62 -12.74 9.19
C VAL A 95 -1.96 -11.70 10.07
N THR A 96 -0.64 -11.81 10.24
CA THR A 96 0.20 -10.78 10.86
C THR A 96 0.81 -9.93 9.76
N ARG A 97 0.73 -8.61 9.91
CA ARG A 97 1.45 -7.63 9.11
C ARG A 97 2.43 -6.86 10.00
N TYR A 98 3.33 -6.13 9.40
CA TYR A 98 4.49 -5.54 10.08
C TYR A 98 4.58 -4.07 9.72
N ALA A 99 4.23 -3.21 10.68
CA ALA A 99 4.35 -1.78 10.55
C ALA A 99 5.83 -1.35 10.55
N ILE A 100 6.16 -0.38 9.71
CA ILE A 100 7.48 0.22 9.61
C ILE A 100 7.37 1.67 10.06
N LYS A 101 8.36 2.18 10.81
CA LYS A 101 8.40 3.56 11.27
C LYS A 101 8.33 4.55 10.11
N LYS A 102 7.66 5.67 10.32
CA LYS A 102 7.39 6.69 9.28
C LYS A 102 8.29 7.94 9.41
N ASP A 103 9.42 7.84 10.08
CA ASP A 103 10.37 8.93 10.36
C ASP A 103 11.80 8.64 9.90
N THR A 104 11.97 7.68 8.99
CA THR A 104 13.28 7.25 8.46
C THR A 104 14.03 8.41 7.80
N GLN A 105 15.28 8.58 8.21
CA GLN A 105 16.25 9.46 7.55
C GLN A 105 17.12 8.61 6.62
N PHE A 106 16.89 8.73 5.32
CA PHE A 106 17.57 7.89 4.32
C PHE A 106 18.99 8.36 4.04
N ASP A 107 19.94 7.42 3.96
CA ASP A 107 21.27 7.67 3.43
C ASP A 107 21.26 7.66 1.89
N SER A 108 21.14 8.86 1.30
CA SER A 108 21.06 9.01 -0.16
C SER A 108 22.31 8.52 -0.88
N ASP A 109 23.49 8.59 -0.26
CA ASP A 109 24.74 8.14 -0.92
C ASP A 109 24.81 6.61 -0.92
N TYR A 110 24.36 5.97 0.16
CA TYR A 110 24.18 4.52 0.19
C TYR A 110 23.18 4.07 -0.88
N LEU A 111 21.98 4.67 -0.94
CA LEU A 111 20.96 4.31 -1.94
C LEU A 111 21.48 4.48 -3.38
N LYS A 112 22.19 5.57 -3.68
CA LYS A 112 22.85 5.76 -5.00
C LYS A 112 23.86 4.65 -5.30
N SER A 113 24.65 4.23 -4.29
CA SER A 113 25.63 3.15 -4.47
C SER A 113 24.93 1.83 -4.81
N VAL A 114 23.78 1.55 -4.19
CA VAL A 114 22.95 0.36 -4.50
C VAL A 114 22.45 0.42 -5.95
N VAL A 115 21.93 1.57 -6.38
CA VAL A 115 21.44 1.76 -7.77
C VAL A 115 22.57 1.57 -8.79
N MET A 116 23.77 2.13 -8.54
CA MET A 116 24.95 1.94 -9.40
C MET A 116 25.42 0.49 -9.47
N GLY A 117 25.08 -0.33 -8.48
CA GLY A 117 25.37 -1.76 -8.44
C GLY A 117 24.44 -2.64 -9.29
N LEU A 118 23.52 -2.07 -10.09
CA LEU A 118 22.66 -2.85 -10.98
C LEU A 118 23.51 -3.67 -11.95
N PRO A 119 23.34 -5.03 -12.02
CA PRO A 119 24.16 -5.87 -12.86
C PRO A 119 24.01 -5.56 -14.35
N GLU A 120 25.05 -5.90 -15.13
CA GLU A 120 25.01 -5.78 -16.59
C GLU A 120 23.86 -6.61 -17.20
N GLY A 121 23.22 -6.08 -18.24
CA GLY A 121 22.07 -6.71 -18.91
C GLY A 121 20.72 -6.37 -18.30
N TYR A 122 20.70 -5.56 -17.25
CA TYR A 122 19.47 -4.97 -16.69
C TYR A 122 19.42 -3.47 -16.98
N GLU A 123 18.21 -2.93 -17.15
CA GLU A 123 17.98 -1.51 -17.36
C GLU A 123 16.99 -0.99 -16.33
N LEU A 124 17.34 0.06 -15.59
CA LEU A 124 16.44 0.78 -14.69
C LEU A 124 15.68 1.85 -15.47
N LYS A 125 14.34 1.88 -15.31
CA LYS A 125 13.45 2.84 -15.97
C LYS A 125 12.42 3.40 -14.99
N GLU A 126 12.03 4.66 -15.17
CA GLU A 126 10.84 5.21 -14.54
C GLU A 126 9.58 4.68 -15.24
N ILE A 127 8.47 4.53 -14.50
CA ILE A 127 7.19 4.15 -15.09
C ILE A 127 6.60 5.39 -15.79
N ASP A 128 6.93 5.53 -17.07
CA ASP A 128 6.31 6.45 -18.01
C ASP A 128 5.06 5.84 -18.66
N GLU A 129 4.45 6.54 -19.61
CA GLU A 129 3.26 6.07 -20.34
C GLU A 129 3.49 4.70 -21.00
N LYS A 130 4.65 4.48 -21.60
CA LYS A 130 4.98 3.23 -22.29
C LYS A 130 5.17 2.08 -21.29
N ILE A 131 5.89 2.31 -20.20
CA ILE A 131 6.11 1.31 -19.15
C ILE A 131 4.79 1.00 -18.43
N TYR A 132 3.93 2.00 -18.20
CA TYR A 132 2.59 1.79 -17.67
C TYR A 132 1.80 0.76 -18.50
N ASP A 133 1.77 0.94 -19.82
CA ASP A 133 1.09 0.00 -20.71
C ASP A 133 1.73 -1.40 -20.72
N MET A 134 3.03 -1.49 -20.50
CA MET A 134 3.75 -2.77 -20.33
C MET A 134 3.42 -3.47 -19.00
N CYS A 135 3.01 -2.73 -17.96
CA CYS A 135 2.62 -3.32 -16.68
C CYS A 135 1.25 -4.03 -16.75
N LEU A 136 0.32 -3.59 -17.59
CA LEU A 136 -1.08 -4.04 -17.55
C LEU A 136 -1.32 -5.52 -17.87
N PRO A 137 -0.60 -6.16 -18.83
CA PRO A 137 -0.89 -7.54 -19.23
C PRO A 137 -0.57 -8.60 -18.19
N ASP A 138 0.47 -8.39 -17.39
CA ASP A 138 0.97 -9.35 -16.40
C ASP A 138 0.39 -9.03 -15.02
N PRO A 139 -0.21 -10.00 -14.30
CA PRO A 139 -0.79 -9.78 -12.98
C PRO A 139 0.21 -9.18 -11.96
N VAL A 140 1.48 -9.64 -11.96
CA VAL A 140 2.51 -9.15 -11.04
C VAL A 140 2.83 -7.69 -11.29
N THR A 141 3.06 -7.31 -12.55
CA THR A 141 3.43 -5.93 -12.88
C THR A 141 2.24 -4.98 -12.89
N ARG A 142 1.01 -5.50 -13.11
CA ARG A 142 -0.23 -4.71 -13.07
C ARG A 142 -0.42 -4.03 -11.71
N ASP A 143 -0.06 -4.69 -10.63
CA ASP A 143 -0.22 -4.15 -9.27
C ASP A 143 0.60 -2.88 -9.05
N PHE A 144 1.68 -2.67 -9.79
CA PHE A 144 2.44 -1.41 -9.74
C PHE A 144 1.64 -0.17 -10.17
N VAL A 145 0.56 -0.33 -10.92
CA VAL A 145 -0.15 0.82 -11.53
C VAL A 145 -1.67 0.79 -11.34
N SER A 146 -2.26 -0.36 -11.00
CA SER A 146 -3.72 -0.56 -11.06
C SER A 146 -4.50 0.17 -9.97
N ALA A 147 -3.90 0.48 -8.82
CA ALA A 147 -4.58 1.10 -7.68
C ALA A 147 -5.09 2.52 -7.97
N PHE A 148 -4.57 3.19 -9.00
CA PHE A 148 -4.94 4.57 -9.35
C PHE A 148 -6.23 4.70 -10.18
N GLY A 149 -6.75 3.60 -10.69
CA GLY A 149 -8.00 3.56 -11.45
C GLY A 149 -7.89 4.05 -12.91
N SER A 150 -6.94 4.91 -13.25
CA SER A 150 -6.64 5.31 -14.64
C SER A 150 -5.16 5.62 -14.85
N LYS A 151 -4.72 5.53 -16.12
CA LYS A 151 -3.35 5.86 -16.53
C LYS A 151 -3.03 7.34 -16.28
N GLU A 152 -3.97 8.22 -16.61
CA GLU A 152 -3.81 9.66 -16.43
C GLU A 152 -3.54 9.99 -14.96
N LYS A 153 -4.32 9.42 -14.05
CA LYS A 153 -4.14 9.65 -12.62
C LYS A 153 -2.82 9.09 -12.12
N TYR A 154 -2.42 7.89 -12.59
CA TYR A 154 -1.10 7.34 -12.24
C TYR A 154 0.04 8.25 -12.71
N LEU A 155 0.01 8.70 -13.97
CA LEU A 155 1.06 9.57 -14.53
C LEU A 155 1.10 10.95 -13.85
N GLU A 156 -0.02 11.44 -13.34
CA GLU A 156 -0.10 12.69 -12.60
C GLU A 156 0.52 12.58 -11.20
N ILE A 157 0.07 11.61 -10.40
CA ILE A 157 0.39 11.56 -8.97
C ILE A 157 1.13 10.28 -8.52
N GLY A 158 1.16 9.24 -9.33
CA GLY A 158 1.91 8.01 -9.05
C GLY A 158 3.41 8.19 -9.30
N ARG A 159 4.22 7.33 -8.69
CA ARG A 159 5.68 7.25 -8.93
C ARG A 159 6.06 5.78 -8.95
N GLY A 160 6.94 5.41 -9.87
CA GLY A 160 7.40 4.04 -9.93
C GLY A 160 8.67 3.88 -10.75
N MET A 161 9.41 2.87 -10.40
CA MET A 161 10.65 2.45 -11.07
C MET A 161 10.52 0.96 -11.42
N VAL A 162 11.04 0.56 -12.57
CA VAL A 162 11.11 -0.84 -12.97
C VAL A 162 12.50 -1.20 -13.45
N ILE A 163 12.82 -2.48 -13.36
CA ILE A 163 14.02 -3.06 -13.97
C ILE A 163 13.57 -3.94 -15.13
N LEU A 164 14.15 -3.66 -16.28
CA LEU A 164 13.96 -4.43 -17.51
C LEU A 164 15.14 -5.37 -17.73
N LYS A 165 14.85 -6.57 -18.25
CA LYS A 165 15.83 -7.51 -18.80
C LYS A 165 15.34 -8.00 -20.14
N SER A 166 16.13 -7.82 -21.20
CA SER A 166 15.75 -8.17 -22.57
C SER A 166 14.38 -7.61 -22.97
N GLY A 167 14.08 -6.38 -22.55
CA GLY A 167 12.83 -5.67 -22.86
C GLY A 167 11.59 -6.10 -22.05
N ARG A 168 11.73 -7.00 -21.06
CA ARG A 168 10.64 -7.42 -20.15
C ARG A 168 10.83 -6.82 -18.75
N ILE A 169 9.77 -6.41 -18.10
CA ILE A 169 9.80 -6.00 -16.68
C ILE A 169 10.06 -7.24 -15.83
N VAL A 170 11.10 -7.19 -14.99
CA VAL A 170 11.50 -8.29 -14.11
C VAL A 170 11.46 -7.95 -12.63
N ALA A 171 11.48 -6.67 -12.28
CA ALA A 171 11.24 -6.16 -10.95
C ALA A 171 10.66 -4.76 -11.04
N GLY A 172 9.92 -4.34 -10.04
CA GLY A 172 9.39 -3.00 -9.95
C GLY A 172 9.12 -2.58 -8.52
N ALA A 173 9.17 -1.29 -8.27
CA ALA A 173 8.69 -0.63 -7.08
C ALA A 173 7.88 0.59 -7.50
N SER A 174 6.70 0.75 -6.93
CA SER A 174 5.77 1.80 -7.32
C SER A 174 4.96 2.29 -6.13
N SER A 175 4.30 3.43 -6.29
CA SER A 175 3.28 3.87 -5.34
C SER A 175 2.06 2.97 -5.44
N PHE A 176 1.76 2.23 -4.38
CA PHE A 176 0.47 1.57 -4.20
C PHE A 176 -0.63 2.62 -3.97
N THR A 177 -0.33 3.61 -3.11
CA THR A 177 -1.19 4.76 -2.90
C THR A 177 -0.36 6.04 -2.80
N ARG A 178 -1.06 7.18 -2.94
CA ARG A 178 -0.53 8.53 -2.80
C ARG A 178 -1.30 9.26 -1.70
N TYR A 179 -0.59 9.97 -0.83
CA TYR A 179 -1.12 10.97 0.10
C TYR A 179 -0.32 12.26 -0.06
N ASN A 180 -0.71 13.37 0.55
CA ASN A 180 -0.10 14.68 0.27
C ASN A 180 1.42 14.68 0.49
N GLU A 181 1.88 14.05 1.58
CA GLU A 181 3.28 14.08 2.01
C GLU A 181 4.12 12.92 1.43
N GLY A 182 3.49 11.92 0.76
CA GLY A 182 4.26 10.77 0.31
C GLY A 182 3.46 9.71 -0.45
N ILE A 183 4.06 8.54 -0.52
CA ILE A 183 3.50 7.34 -1.15
C ILE A 183 3.56 6.16 -0.19
N GLU A 184 2.73 5.14 -0.39
CA GLU A 184 2.94 3.80 0.14
C GLU A 184 3.54 2.94 -0.96
N ILE A 185 4.62 2.18 -0.67
CA ILE A 185 5.36 1.42 -1.67
C ILE A 185 4.73 0.05 -1.91
N GLU A 186 4.56 -0.31 -3.18
CA GLU A 186 4.38 -1.67 -3.69
C GLU A 186 5.68 -2.13 -4.35
N VAL A 187 6.13 -3.37 -4.10
CA VAL A 187 7.34 -3.94 -4.70
C VAL A 187 7.17 -5.42 -5.00
N ASP A 188 7.55 -5.84 -6.18
CA ASP A 188 7.66 -7.26 -6.53
C ASP A 188 8.80 -7.53 -7.53
N THR A 189 9.20 -8.80 -7.60
CA THR A 189 10.21 -9.31 -8.52
C THR A 189 9.74 -10.66 -9.05
N VAL A 190 9.76 -10.84 -10.37
CA VAL A 190 9.39 -12.13 -11.00
C VAL A 190 10.22 -13.26 -10.41
N GLU A 191 9.63 -14.42 -10.26
CA GLU A 191 10.19 -15.53 -9.48
C GLU A 191 11.60 -15.93 -9.94
N GLU A 192 11.84 -15.97 -11.24
CA GLU A 192 13.12 -16.39 -11.84
C GLU A 192 14.26 -15.37 -11.61
N GLU A 193 13.90 -14.16 -11.23
CA GLU A 193 14.85 -13.06 -10.98
C GLU A 193 14.98 -12.70 -9.49
N ARG A 194 14.28 -13.40 -8.60
CA ARG A 194 14.40 -13.22 -7.15
C ARG A 194 15.78 -13.54 -6.62
N ARG A 195 16.14 -12.99 -5.47
CA ARG A 195 17.43 -13.17 -4.77
C ARG A 195 18.67 -12.68 -5.54
N LYS A 196 18.48 -11.80 -6.53
CA LYS A 196 19.55 -11.14 -7.29
C LYS A 196 19.78 -9.68 -6.86
N GLY A 197 19.14 -9.22 -5.78
CA GLY A 197 19.24 -7.85 -5.29
C GLY A 197 18.37 -6.83 -6.03
N LEU A 198 17.57 -7.23 -7.04
CA LEU A 198 16.83 -6.31 -7.90
C LEU A 198 15.78 -5.50 -7.13
N ALA A 199 15.07 -6.10 -6.16
CA ALA A 199 14.12 -5.39 -5.31
C ALA A 199 14.79 -4.25 -4.54
N GLN A 200 16.00 -4.48 -3.99
CA GLN A 200 16.74 -3.46 -3.29
C GLN A 200 17.15 -2.30 -4.22
N VAL A 201 17.59 -2.61 -5.44
CA VAL A 201 17.97 -1.60 -6.46
C VAL A 201 16.76 -0.76 -6.85
N VAL A 202 15.63 -1.39 -7.21
CA VAL A 202 14.46 -0.66 -7.69
C VAL A 202 13.79 0.17 -6.59
N CYS A 203 13.75 -0.34 -5.34
CA CYS A 203 13.27 0.45 -4.20
C CYS A 203 14.21 1.61 -3.87
N SER A 204 15.55 1.41 -3.91
CA SER A 204 16.51 2.50 -3.73
C SER A 204 16.28 3.62 -4.74
N ALA A 205 16.05 3.28 -6.00
CA ALA A 205 15.76 4.26 -7.05
C ALA A 205 14.44 5.00 -6.80
N LEU A 206 13.38 4.29 -6.40
CA LEU A 206 12.10 4.92 -6.08
C LEU A 206 12.20 5.83 -4.85
N ILE A 207 12.89 5.40 -3.78
CA ILE A 207 13.12 6.23 -2.60
C ILE A 207 13.85 7.53 -2.98
N LEU A 208 14.95 7.44 -3.74
CA LEU A 208 15.69 8.62 -4.22
C LEU A 208 14.77 9.56 -5.01
N ARG A 209 13.95 9.02 -5.91
CA ARG A 209 12.98 9.79 -6.69
C ARG A 209 11.95 10.51 -5.80
N CYS A 210 11.44 9.83 -4.78
CA CYS A 210 10.53 10.44 -3.81
C CYS A 210 11.21 11.58 -3.03
N LEU A 211 12.44 11.37 -2.55
CA LEU A 211 13.18 12.39 -1.81
C LEU A 211 13.46 13.65 -2.65
N GLU A 212 13.76 13.51 -3.94
CA GLU A 212 13.92 14.62 -4.88
C GLU A 212 12.66 15.48 -5.01
N GLU A 213 11.48 14.88 -4.86
CA GLU A 213 10.18 15.55 -4.93
C GLU A 213 9.63 15.98 -3.56
N GLY A 214 10.37 15.75 -2.48
CA GLY A 214 9.92 16.03 -1.10
C GLY A 214 8.82 15.10 -0.62
N LEU A 215 8.74 13.88 -1.19
CA LEU A 215 7.77 12.86 -0.82
C LEU A 215 8.39 11.85 0.13
N TYR A 216 7.62 11.42 1.15
CA TYR A 216 8.03 10.35 2.02
C TYR A 216 7.64 8.97 1.42
N PRO A 217 8.59 8.06 1.18
CA PRO A 217 8.31 6.71 0.69
C PRO A 217 7.95 5.78 1.85
N SER A 218 6.67 5.68 2.21
CA SER A 218 6.21 4.82 3.31
C SER A 218 6.26 3.35 2.94
N TRP A 219 6.39 2.50 3.96
CA TRP A 219 6.44 1.06 3.82
C TRP A 219 5.59 0.37 4.87
N ASP A 220 4.78 -0.59 4.44
CA ASP A 220 4.11 -1.60 5.26
C ASP A 220 4.47 -2.99 4.74
N ALA A 221 4.90 -3.89 5.63
CA ALA A 221 5.43 -5.19 5.22
C ALA A 221 4.41 -6.31 5.46
N GLN A 222 4.14 -7.10 4.42
CA GLN A 222 3.25 -8.26 4.52
C GLN A 222 3.91 -9.50 5.17
N ASN A 223 5.24 -9.54 5.27
CA ASN A 223 5.99 -10.66 5.83
C ASN A 223 7.41 -10.22 6.22
N MET A 224 8.13 -11.09 6.94
CA MET A 224 9.51 -10.81 7.39
C MET A 224 10.52 -10.60 6.27
N ASN A 225 10.34 -11.19 5.09
CA ASN A 225 11.23 -10.90 3.95
C ASN A 225 11.10 -9.44 3.49
N SER A 226 9.88 -8.90 3.53
CA SER A 226 9.61 -7.49 3.26
C SER A 226 10.20 -6.58 4.34
N VAL A 227 10.11 -6.96 5.64
CA VAL A 227 10.77 -6.24 6.73
C VAL A 227 12.28 -6.18 6.51
N HIS A 228 12.92 -7.33 6.23
CA HIS A 228 14.38 -7.38 6.00
C HIS A 228 14.80 -6.56 4.76
N LEU A 229 13.95 -6.47 3.74
CA LEU A 229 14.23 -5.59 2.59
C LEU A 229 14.15 -4.11 3.01
N ALA A 230 13.13 -3.73 3.77
CA ALA A 230 12.96 -2.38 4.31
C ALA A 230 14.17 -1.98 5.18
N GLU A 231 14.60 -2.85 6.10
CA GLU A 231 15.77 -2.60 6.95
C GLU A 231 17.06 -2.37 6.15
N LYS A 232 17.26 -3.13 5.06
CA LYS A 232 18.41 -2.91 4.15
C LYS A 232 18.38 -1.55 3.44
N LEU A 233 17.21 -0.95 3.32
CA LEU A 233 17.00 0.38 2.72
C LEU A 233 17.09 1.51 3.76
N GLY A 234 17.26 1.17 5.05
CA GLY A 234 17.41 2.11 6.15
C GLY A 234 16.16 2.32 6.99
N TYR A 235 15.05 1.64 6.69
CA TYR A 235 13.85 1.70 7.52
C TYR A 235 14.06 0.96 8.85
N GLU A 236 13.22 1.28 9.83
CA GLU A 236 13.16 0.58 11.10
C GLU A 236 11.79 -0.10 11.27
N PHE A 237 11.82 -1.37 11.73
CA PHE A 237 10.61 -2.07 12.16
C PHE A 237 9.98 -1.35 13.36
N ASP A 238 8.65 -1.28 13.40
CA ASP A 238 7.90 -0.68 14.49
C ASP A 238 7.18 -1.75 15.33
N HIS A 239 6.11 -2.33 14.81
CA HIS A 239 5.34 -3.35 15.53
C HIS A 239 4.60 -4.30 14.57
N GLU A 240 4.14 -5.43 15.12
CA GLU A 240 3.23 -6.36 14.45
C GLU A 240 1.78 -5.93 14.68
N TYR A 241 0.93 -6.13 13.67
CA TYR A 241 -0.50 -5.92 13.81
C TYR A 241 -1.32 -6.99 13.09
N THR A 242 -2.57 -7.17 13.54
CA THR A 242 -3.50 -8.13 12.95
C THR A 242 -4.19 -7.57 11.72
N ALA A 243 -4.35 -8.40 10.68
CA ALA A 243 -5.23 -8.15 9.56
C ALA A 243 -5.97 -9.43 9.15
N TYR A 244 -6.99 -9.30 8.32
CA TYR A 244 -7.79 -10.41 7.83
C TYR A 244 -7.88 -10.35 6.31
N GLU A 245 -7.46 -11.43 5.65
CA GLU A 245 -7.63 -11.61 4.21
C GLU A 245 -9.00 -12.23 3.94
N VAL A 246 -9.83 -11.54 3.15
CA VAL A 246 -11.18 -11.96 2.77
C VAL A 246 -11.34 -11.87 1.26
N SER A 247 -11.79 -12.96 0.62
CA SER A 247 -12.08 -12.98 -0.81
C SER A 247 -13.49 -13.53 -1.09
N ASP A 248 -14.09 -13.15 -2.22
CA ASP A 248 -15.43 -13.61 -2.58
C ASP A 248 -15.52 -15.13 -2.82
N HIS A 249 -14.37 -15.79 -3.13
CA HIS A 249 -14.32 -17.25 -3.32
C HIS A 249 -14.38 -18.05 -2.01
N MET A 250 -14.32 -17.41 -0.84
CA MET A 250 -14.43 -18.07 0.45
C MET A 250 -15.90 -18.38 0.83
N PHE A 251 -16.88 -17.95 0.01
CA PHE A 251 -18.32 -18.06 0.27
C PHE A 251 -19.06 -18.89 -0.79
N LEU A 252 -18.36 -19.64 -1.63
CA LEU A 252 -18.88 -20.61 -2.58
C LEU A 252 -18.58 -22.05 -2.11
#